data_0805b91c7855a094cae9bdf9f3ada2cd
#
_entry.id   0805b91c7855a094cae9bdf9f3ada2cd
#
_cell.length_a   1.000
_cell.length_b   1.000
_cell.length_c   1.000
_cell.angle_alpha   90.00
_cell.angle_beta   90.00
_cell.angle_gamma   90.00
#
_symmetry.space_group_name_H-M   'P 1'
#
loop_
_entity.id
_entity.type
_entity.pdbx_description
1 polymer ?
#
loop_
_entity_poly.entity_id
_entity_poly.type
_entity_poly.pdbx_seq_one_letter_code
_entity_poly.pdbx_strand_id
1 'polypeptide(L)'
;MDVSLLIEKELRLNGCERTGFDTLAAGPARSWAIHAFPGYTNGEWPGNGLSILDFGVVYNGYTSDTTLAVAKGELSPEQEKLLALVQHAADECLRRYKKDVPVKDACELAEKIFAKENRKMPHTLGHGIGLEIHEFPRVSTKMTADVTFQPGMIITLEPGLYDEKLGGVRLENDVLITADGNEVITHSRIIRL
;
A
#
# COMPACT_ATOMS: atom_id res chain seq x y z
N MET A 1 -12.77 -12.20 -9.27
CA MET A 1 -13.90 -12.38 -8.35
C MET A 1 -13.54 -13.32 -7.20
N ASP A 2 -13.16 -14.56 -7.44
CA ASP A 2 -12.95 -15.54 -6.35
C ASP A 2 -11.93 -15.09 -5.28
N VAL A 3 -10.86 -14.40 -5.67
CA VAL A 3 -9.88 -13.85 -4.73
C VAL A 3 -10.48 -12.74 -3.87
N SER A 4 -11.22 -11.81 -4.47
CA SER A 4 -11.91 -10.75 -3.71
C SER A 4 -12.94 -11.34 -2.73
N LEU A 5 -13.76 -12.27 -3.20
CA LEU A 5 -14.74 -12.97 -2.34
C LEU A 5 -14.07 -13.78 -1.21
N LEU A 6 -12.91 -14.42 -1.49
CA LEU A 6 -12.16 -15.13 -0.46
C LEU A 6 -11.66 -14.16 0.61
N ILE A 7 -11.07 -13.04 0.21
CA ILE A 7 -10.60 -12.01 1.13
C ILE A 7 -11.78 -11.53 2.01
N GLU A 8 -12.88 -11.10 1.41
CA GLU A 8 -14.04 -10.58 2.14
C GLU A 8 -14.68 -11.62 3.07
N LYS A 9 -14.73 -12.88 2.62
CA LYS A 9 -15.21 -14.00 3.45
C LYS A 9 -14.33 -14.18 4.68
N GLU A 10 -13.00 -14.24 4.51
CA GLU A 10 -12.07 -14.43 5.63
C GLU A 10 -12.15 -13.25 6.61
N LEU A 11 -12.23 -12.01 6.12
CA LEU A 11 -12.40 -10.83 6.96
C LEU A 11 -13.69 -10.93 7.81
N ARG A 12 -14.81 -11.32 7.19
CA ARG A 12 -16.10 -11.52 7.90
C ARG A 12 -16.04 -12.66 8.91
N LEU A 13 -15.42 -13.78 8.58
CA LEU A 13 -15.26 -14.91 9.50
C LEU A 13 -14.42 -14.54 10.74
N ASN A 14 -13.53 -13.58 10.60
CA ASN A 14 -12.72 -13.04 11.70
C ASN A 14 -13.36 -11.85 12.42
N GLY A 15 -14.64 -11.57 12.16
CA GLY A 15 -15.45 -10.65 12.97
C GLY A 15 -15.45 -9.20 12.52
N CYS A 16 -14.96 -8.87 11.32
CA CYS A 16 -15.09 -7.50 10.82
C CYS A 16 -16.55 -7.12 10.57
N GLU A 17 -16.88 -5.87 10.82
CA GLU A 17 -18.24 -5.32 10.63
C GLU A 17 -18.58 -5.18 9.15
N ARG A 18 -17.61 -4.71 8.35
CA ARG A 18 -17.70 -4.52 6.91
C ARG A 18 -16.30 -4.35 6.32
N THR A 19 -16.19 -4.36 5.00
CA THR A 19 -14.98 -3.88 4.31
C THR A 19 -14.84 -2.38 4.53
N GLY A 20 -13.60 -1.88 4.63
CA GLY A 20 -13.31 -0.46 4.77
C GLY A 20 -13.61 0.31 3.48
N PHE A 21 -13.38 -0.36 2.36
CA PHE A 21 -13.62 0.09 0.98
C PHE A 21 -13.84 -1.12 0.06
N ASP A 22 -14.08 -0.89 -1.23
CA ASP A 22 -14.24 -1.96 -2.21
C ASP A 22 -12.93 -2.72 -2.42
N THR A 23 -12.91 -4.01 -2.12
CA THR A 23 -11.72 -4.86 -2.27
C THR A 23 -11.19 -4.82 -3.70
N LEU A 24 -9.91 -4.47 -3.87
CA LEU A 24 -9.22 -4.49 -5.14
C LEU A 24 -8.45 -5.80 -5.31
N ALA A 25 -8.74 -6.55 -6.37
CA ALA A 25 -7.98 -7.72 -6.79
C ALA A 25 -7.60 -7.56 -8.27
N ALA A 26 -6.50 -6.86 -8.52
CA ALA A 26 -6.01 -6.53 -9.86
C ALA A 26 -4.91 -7.50 -10.29
N GLY A 27 -5.21 -8.37 -11.25
CA GLY A 27 -4.25 -9.28 -11.87
C GLY A 27 -3.25 -8.55 -12.81
N PRO A 28 -2.28 -9.29 -13.41
CA PRO A 28 -1.16 -8.69 -14.15
C PRO A 28 -1.55 -7.70 -15.25
N ALA A 29 -2.64 -7.96 -15.96
CA ALA A 29 -3.11 -7.08 -17.02
C ALA A 29 -3.72 -5.75 -16.52
N ARG A 30 -3.97 -5.61 -15.21
CA ARG A 30 -4.70 -4.49 -14.62
C ARG A 30 -3.99 -3.84 -13.43
N SER A 31 -3.02 -4.51 -12.83
CA SER A 31 -2.31 -4.03 -11.63
C SER A 31 -1.55 -2.71 -11.85
N TRP A 32 -1.27 -2.36 -13.09
CA TRP A 32 -0.67 -1.07 -13.46
C TRP A 32 -1.59 0.13 -13.21
N ALA A 33 -2.90 -0.08 -13.15
CA ALA A 33 -3.85 0.96 -12.78
C ALA A 33 -3.93 1.05 -11.25
N ILE A 34 -3.64 2.22 -10.70
CA ILE A 34 -3.54 2.47 -9.25
C ILE A 34 -4.80 1.99 -8.51
N HIS A 35 -5.97 2.37 -9.03
CA HIS A 35 -7.30 1.96 -8.58
C HIS A 35 -8.05 1.34 -9.76
N ALA A 36 -7.63 0.12 -10.14
CA ALA A 36 -8.24 -0.58 -11.26
C ALA A 36 -9.76 -0.76 -11.06
N PHE A 37 -10.56 -0.08 -11.88
CA PHE A 37 -12.01 -0.18 -11.82
C PHE A 37 -12.57 -1.05 -12.97
N PRO A 38 -13.48 -1.98 -12.71
CA PRO A 38 -13.96 -2.42 -11.37
C PRO A 38 -12.83 -3.04 -10.54
N GLY A 39 -12.96 -3.04 -9.21
CA GLY A 39 -11.94 -3.55 -8.28
C GLY A 39 -11.54 -5.00 -8.54
N TYR A 40 -12.43 -5.78 -9.13
CA TYR A 40 -12.18 -7.16 -9.58
C TYR A 40 -12.96 -7.46 -10.86
N THR A 41 -12.60 -8.54 -11.55
CA THR A 41 -13.29 -9.01 -12.76
C THR A 41 -13.69 -10.48 -12.62
N ASN A 42 -14.69 -10.89 -13.40
CA ASN A 42 -15.02 -12.30 -13.55
C ASN A 42 -13.89 -13.02 -14.31
N GLY A 43 -13.63 -14.26 -13.94
CA GLY A 43 -12.65 -15.09 -14.59
C GLY A 43 -11.61 -15.64 -13.61
N GLU A 44 -10.78 -16.51 -14.13
CA GLU A 44 -9.69 -17.12 -13.36
C GLU A 44 -8.63 -16.08 -13.01
N TRP A 45 -7.86 -16.35 -11.96
CA TRP A 45 -6.67 -15.56 -11.66
C TRP A 45 -5.73 -15.63 -12.86
N PRO A 46 -5.44 -14.50 -13.49
CA PRO A 46 -4.71 -14.51 -14.75
C PRO A 46 -3.28 -15.01 -14.61
N GLY A 47 -2.62 -15.19 -15.75
CA GLY A 47 -1.29 -15.76 -15.91
C GLY A 47 -0.17 -15.13 -15.07
N ASN A 48 1.06 -15.39 -15.44
CA ASN A 48 2.24 -14.92 -14.71
C ASN A 48 2.36 -13.39 -14.73
N GLY A 49 3.00 -12.83 -13.70
CA GLY A 49 3.27 -11.41 -13.58
C GLY A 49 2.92 -10.83 -12.21
N LEU A 50 2.88 -9.50 -12.15
CA LEU A 50 2.64 -8.73 -10.94
C LEU A 50 1.17 -8.42 -10.75
N SER A 51 0.67 -8.61 -9.54
CA SER A 51 -0.72 -8.33 -9.18
C SER A 51 -0.78 -7.58 -7.85
N ILE A 52 -1.88 -6.86 -7.61
CA ILE A 52 -2.15 -6.11 -6.39
C ILE A 52 -3.44 -6.63 -5.76
N LEU A 53 -3.38 -6.89 -4.45
CA LEU A 53 -4.52 -7.14 -3.59
C LEU A 53 -4.57 -6.03 -2.54
N ASP A 54 -5.61 -5.21 -2.60
CA ASP A 54 -5.76 -4.05 -1.75
C ASP A 54 -7.13 -4.14 -1.05
N PHE A 55 -7.11 -4.16 0.28
CA PHE A 55 -8.28 -4.40 1.10
C PHE A 55 -8.12 -3.86 2.51
N GLY A 56 -9.24 -3.55 3.10
CA GLY A 56 -9.31 -3.10 4.49
C GLY A 56 -10.61 -3.52 5.15
N VAL A 57 -10.66 -3.42 6.46
CA VAL A 57 -11.83 -3.77 7.29
C VAL A 57 -12.26 -2.61 8.15
N VAL A 58 -13.52 -2.67 8.61
CA VAL A 58 -13.97 -1.90 9.76
C VAL A 58 -14.18 -2.86 10.91
N TYR A 59 -13.55 -2.57 12.04
CA TYR A 59 -13.68 -3.30 13.28
C TYR A 59 -13.81 -2.34 14.47
N ASN A 60 -14.86 -2.48 15.27
CA ASN A 60 -15.21 -1.52 16.32
C ASN A 60 -15.26 -0.05 15.85
N GLY A 61 -15.72 0.15 14.61
CA GLY A 61 -15.82 1.45 13.96
C GLY A 61 -14.51 1.98 13.37
N TYR A 62 -13.36 1.36 13.63
CA TYR A 62 -12.05 1.76 13.06
C TYR A 62 -11.75 1.03 11.76
N THR A 63 -11.16 1.77 10.83
CA THR A 63 -10.81 1.26 9.50
C THR A 63 -9.33 0.88 9.45
N SER A 64 -9.01 -0.19 8.73
CA SER A 64 -7.64 -0.56 8.35
C SER A 64 -7.47 -0.51 6.84
N ASP A 65 -6.20 -0.42 6.41
CA ASP A 65 -5.79 -0.41 5.01
C ASP A 65 -4.54 -1.26 4.80
N THR A 66 -4.55 -2.13 3.79
CA THR A 66 -3.35 -2.93 3.47
C THR A 66 -3.36 -3.39 2.03
N THR A 67 -2.20 -3.29 1.39
CA THR A 67 -1.97 -3.80 0.04
C THR A 67 -0.88 -4.87 0.05
N LEU A 68 -1.17 -6.02 -0.57
CA LEU A 68 -0.20 -7.08 -0.85
C LEU A 68 0.19 -7.05 -2.32
N ALA A 69 1.48 -7.21 -2.62
CA ALA A 69 1.94 -7.49 -3.97
C ALA A 69 1.99 -9.02 -4.20
N VAL A 70 1.50 -9.47 -5.35
CA VAL A 70 1.58 -10.89 -5.74
C VAL A 70 2.44 -11.02 -6.98
N ALA A 71 3.48 -11.85 -6.89
CA ALA A 71 4.38 -12.24 -7.97
C ALA A 71 4.08 -13.68 -8.34
N LYS A 72 3.47 -13.91 -9.49
CA LYS A 72 3.09 -15.27 -9.95
C LYS A 72 3.95 -15.72 -11.10
N GLY A 73 4.52 -16.94 -10.98
CA GLY A 73 5.38 -17.56 -12.00
C GLY A 73 6.73 -16.85 -12.13
N GLU A 74 7.41 -17.09 -13.24
CA GLU A 74 8.70 -16.47 -13.55
C GLU A 74 8.49 -15.01 -13.98
N LEU A 75 9.16 -14.09 -13.29
CA LEU A 75 9.13 -12.66 -13.58
C LEU A 75 10.30 -12.25 -14.48
N SER A 76 10.11 -11.22 -15.28
CA SER A 76 11.23 -10.58 -15.99
C SER A 76 12.18 -9.88 -15.02
N PRO A 77 13.45 -9.66 -15.39
CA PRO A 77 14.38 -8.88 -14.58
C PRO A 77 13.86 -7.48 -14.23
N GLU A 78 13.11 -6.85 -15.12
CA GLU A 78 12.50 -5.52 -14.90
C GLU A 78 11.39 -5.58 -13.87
N GLN A 79 10.58 -6.64 -13.85
CA GLN A 79 9.55 -6.86 -12.83
C GLN A 79 10.15 -7.15 -11.46
N GLU A 80 11.20 -7.97 -11.39
CA GLU A 80 11.93 -8.20 -10.12
C GLU A 80 12.56 -6.91 -9.60
N LYS A 81 13.13 -6.10 -10.50
CA LYS A 81 13.66 -4.79 -10.13
C LYS A 81 12.57 -3.85 -9.59
N LEU A 82 11.38 -3.88 -10.17
CA LEU A 82 10.25 -3.07 -9.70
C LEU A 82 9.82 -3.48 -8.28
N LEU A 83 9.70 -4.79 -8.01
CA LEU A 83 9.41 -5.33 -6.68
C LEU A 83 10.47 -4.90 -5.65
N ALA A 84 11.74 -5.11 -5.97
CA ALA A 84 12.85 -4.76 -5.08
C ALA A 84 12.90 -3.27 -4.77
N LEU A 85 12.58 -2.42 -5.75
CA LEU A 85 12.59 -0.97 -5.59
C LEU A 85 11.46 -0.48 -4.67
N VAL A 86 10.25 -1.04 -4.81
CA VAL A 86 9.12 -0.72 -3.92
C VAL A 86 9.37 -1.22 -2.50
N GLN A 87 9.90 -2.44 -2.35
CA GLN A 87 10.27 -2.96 -1.02
C GLN A 87 11.33 -2.08 -0.36
N HIS A 88 12.38 -1.71 -1.10
CA HIS A 88 13.41 -0.80 -0.59
C HIS A 88 12.85 0.55 -0.15
N ALA A 89 11.93 1.12 -0.94
CA ALA A 89 11.29 2.37 -0.57
C ALA A 89 10.43 2.22 0.71
N ALA A 90 9.69 1.11 0.85
CA ALA A 90 8.91 0.83 2.05
C ALA A 90 9.81 0.76 3.30
N ASP A 91 10.92 0.01 3.23
CA ASP A 91 11.86 -0.18 4.33
C ASP A 91 12.54 1.13 4.75
N GLU A 92 12.97 1.94 3.79
CA GLU A 92 13.65 3.22 4.07
C GLU A 92 12.68 4.29 4.57
N CYS A 93 11.47 4.36 4.00
CA CYS A 93 10.47 5.34 4.42
C CYS A 93 9.92 5.01 5.82
N LEU A 94 9.74 3.73 6.17
CA LEU A 94 9.31 3.33 7.51
C LEU A 94 10.22 3.90 8.61
N ARG A 95 11.51 4.04 8.35
CA ARG A 95 12.47 4.65 9.28
C ARG A 95 12.24 6.14 9.53
N ARG A 96 11.46 6.80 8.66
CA ARG A 96 11.05 8.21 8.79
C ARG A 96 9.73 8.39 9.53
N TYR A 97 8.94 7.33 9.70
CA TYR A 97 7.68 7.35 10.44
C TYR A 97 7.99 7.40 11.94
N LYS A 98 8.39 8.58 12.43
CA LYS A 98 8.81 8.81 13.82
C LYS A 98 8.30 10.14 14.29
N LYS A 99 8.07 10.23 15.60
CA LYS A 99 7.72 11.46 16.29
C LYS A 99 8.60 12.63 15.86
N ASP A 100 7.96 13.79 15.64
CA ASP A 100 8.55 15.08 15.29
C ASP A 100 9.25 15.14 13.91
N VAL A 101 9.25 14.06 13.13
CA VAL A 101 9.74 14.08 11.75
C VAL A 101 8.65 14.70 10.85
N PRO A 102 8.99 15.66 9.98
CA PRO A 102 8.03 16.20 9.02
C PRO A 102 7.50 15.11 8.08
N VAL A 103 6.17 15.02 7.95
CA VAL A 103 5.55 13.96 7.11
C VAL A 103 6.01 14.03 5.65
N LYS A 104 6.30 15.23 5.14
CA LYS A 104 6.83 15.43 3.78
C LYS A 104 8.18 14.78 3.55
N ASP A 105 9.04 14.68 4.58
CA ASP A 105 10.39 14.12 4.46
C ASP A 105 10.36 12.64 4.07
N ALA A 106 9.36 11.90 4.55
CA ALA A 106 9.16 10.51 4.15
C ALA A 106 8.78 10.39 2.67
N CYS A 107 7.86 11.25 2.19
CA CYS A 107 7.46 11.28 0.79
C CYS A 107 8.62 11.72 -0.13
N GLU A 108 9.37 12.74 0.25
CA GLU A 108 10.58 13.17 -0.49
C GLU A 108 11.62 12.06 -0.59
N LEU A 109 11.76 11.23 0.45
CA LEU A 109 12.67 10.08 0.42
C LEU A 109 12.22 9.05 -0.61
N ALA A 110 10.93 8.69 -0.63
CA ALA A 110 10.38 7.78 -1.63
C ALA A 110 10.57 8.30 -3.05
N GLU A 111 10.24 9.57 -3.29
CA GLU A 111 10.46 10.22 -4.59
C GLU A 111 11.92 10.20 -5.02
N LYS A 112 12.87 10.46 -4.10
CA LYS A 112 14.32 10.39 -4.36
C LYS A 112 14.79 8.97 -4.70
N ILE A 113 14.27 7.96 -4.00
CA ILE A 113 14.58 6.54 -4.28
C ILE A 113 14.12 6.19 -5.69
N PHE A 114 12.87 6.47 -6.03
CA PHE A 114 12.29 6.14 -7.33
C PHE A 114 12.93 6.93 -8.48
N ALA A 115 13.26 8.20 -8.27
CA ALA A 115 13.89 9.04 -9.28
C ALA A 115 15.27 8.55 -9.73
N LYS A 116 16.06 7.88 -8.86
CA LYS A 116 17.34 7.25 -9.22
C LYS A 116 17.20 6.20 -10.32
N GLU A 117 16.03 5.59 -10.43
CA GLU A 117 15.70 4.57 -11.42
C GLU A 117 14.77 5.12 -12.52
N ASN A 118 14.69 6.45 -12.65
CA ASN A 118 13.79 7.14 -13.58
C ASN A 118 12.31 6.72 -13.44
N ARG A 119 11.89 6.41 -12.20
CA ARG A 119 10.51 6.08 -11.86
C ARG A 119 9.89 7.19 -11.04
N LYS A 120 8.57 7.27 -11.07
CA LYS A 120 7.78 8.24 -10.29
C LYS A 120 6.57 7.55 -9.69
N MET A 121 6.33 7.79 -8.41
CA MET A 121 5.11 7.40 -7.73
C MET A 121 3.98 8.38 -8.10
N PRO A 122 2.82 7.90 -8.58
CA PRO A 122 1.75 8.79 -9.06
C PRO A 122 0.77 9.26 -7.98
N HIS A 123 0.92 8.79 -6.74
CA HIS A 123 0.06 9.11 -5.60
C HIS A 123 0.88 9.56 -4.37
N THR A 124 0.21 9.87 -3.26
CA THR A 124 0.85 10.19 -1.96
C THR A 124 1.51 8.95 -1.37
N LEU A 125 2.47 9.13 -0.48
CA LEU A 125 3.12 8.00 0.19
C LEU A 125 2.24 7.37 1.28
N GLY A 126 1.17 8.05 1.69
CA GLY A 126 0.24 7.58 2.70
C GLY A 126 -0.71 8.67 3.19
N HIS A 127 -1.53 8.30 4.13
CA HIS A 127 -2.53 9.17 4.77
C HIS A 127 -2.80 8.72 6.20
N GLY A 128 -3.39 9.60 7.00
CA GLY A 128 -3.97 9.21 8.28
C GLY A 128 -5.14 8.25 8.07
N ILE A 129 -5.34 7.35 9.02
CA ILE A 129 -6.45 6.38 9.02
C ILE A 129 -6.98 6.21 10.44
N GLY A 130 -8.29 6.03 10.57
CA GLY A 130 -8.96 5.91 11.85
C GLY A 130 -10.43 5.53 11.70
N LEU A 131 -11.35 6.45 11.99
CA LEU A 131 -12.78 6.23 11.74
C LEU A 131 -13.10 6.28 10.25
N GLU A 132 -12.36 7.11 9.51
CA GLU A 132 -12.45 7.20 8.06
C GLU A 132 -11.23 6.54 7.41
N ILE A 133 -11.40 6.07 6.17
CA ILE A 133 -10.31 5.48 5.41
C ILE A 133 -9.20 6.50 5.09
N HIS A 134 -9.56 7.75 4.84
CA HIS A 134 -8.63 8.82 4.57
C HIS A 134 -8.80 9.95 5.58
N GLU A 135 -7.84 10.07 6.48
CA GLU A 135 -7.77 11.14 7.47
C GLU A 135 -6.51 12.01 7.28
N PHE A 136 -6.43 13.09 8.04
CA PHE A 136 -5.22 13.92 8.11
C PHE A 136 -4.14 13.22 8.99
N PRO A 137 -2.86 13.38 8.65
CA PRO A 137 -2.29 14.10 7.53
C PRO A 137 -2.18 13.27 6.24
N ARG A 138 -2.06 13.91 5.09
CA ARG A 138 -1.57 13.26 3.87
C ARG A 138 -0.04 13.27 3.86
N VAL A 139 0.59 12.13 3.63
CA VAL A 139 2.06 12.03 3.51
C VAL A 139 2.46 12.38 2.08
N SER A 140 2.70 13.67 1.87
CA SER A 140 2.92 14.25 0.54
C SER A 140 3.98 15.37 0.60
N THR A 141 4.75 15.55 -0.46
CA THR A 141 5.69 16.67 -0.64
C THR A 141 4.99 18.04 -0.65
N LYS A 142 3.67 18.06 -0.85
CA LYS A 142 2.85 19.30 -0.79
C LYS A 142 2.47 19.72 0.62
N MET A 143 2.72 18.88 1.63
CA MET A 143 2.47 19.24 3.03
C MET A 143 3.47 20.27 3.52
N THR A 144 3.04 21.12 4.45
CA THR A 144 3.91 22.11 5.08
C THR A 144 4.91 21.45 6.04
N ALA A 145 6.04 22.09 6.31
CA ALA A 145 7.11 21.52 7.13
C ALA A 145 6.76 21.39 8.61
N ASP A 146 5.73 22.09 9.06
CA ASP A 146 5.23 22.09 10.44
C ASP A 146 4.30 20.91 10.73
N VAL A 147 3.85 20.17 9.71
CA VAL A 147 3.09 18.93 9.89
C VAL A 147 4.05 17.78 10.11
N THR A 148 4.12 17.30 11.34
CA THR A 148 5.02 16.23 11.77
C THR A 148 4.22 15.01 12.26
N PHE A 149 4.84 13.83 12.19
CA PHE A 149 4.29 12.63 12.82
C PHE A 149 4.21 12.82 14.34
N GLN A 150 3.07 12.47 14.94
CA GLN A 150 2.87 12.56 16.39
C GLN A 150 2.48 11.21 17.00
N PRO A 151 2.90 10.89 18.23
CA PRO A 151 2.51 9.66 18.90
C PRO A 151 0.99 9.52 18.99
N GLY A 152 0.50 8.31 18.71
CA GLY A 152 -0.93 7.99 18.63
C GLY A 152 -1.54 8.14 17.24
N MET A 153 -0.83 8.74 16.28
CA MET A 153 -1.27 8.72 14.87
C MET A 153 -1.11 7.32 14.29
N ILE A 154 -2.11 6.88 13.54
CA ILE A 154 -2.00 5.73 12.64
C ILE A 154 -1.99 6.29 11.22
N ILE A 155 -0.94 5.96 10.47
CA ILE A 155 -0.67 6.52 9.14
C ILE A 155 -0.32 5.38 8.19
N THR A 156 -0.95 5.33 7.02
CA THR A 156 -0.57 4.34 6.00
C THR A 156 0.82 4.65 5.43
N LEU A 157 1.54 3.62 5.04
CA LEU A 157 2.79 3.70 4.28
C LEU A 157 2.64 2.81 3.07
N GLU A 158 2.45 3.41 1.88
CA GLU A 158 1.99 2.72 0.67
C GLU A 158 2.83 3.04 -0.58
N PRO A 159 4.17 2.90 -0.56
CA PRO A 159 4.93 3.12 -1.79
C PRO A 159 4.47 2.18 -2.90
N GLY A 160 4.30 2.74 -4.11
CA GLY A 160 3.84 1.98 -5.26
C GLY A 160 4.42 2.47 -6.59
N LEU A 161 4.65 1.55 -7.51
CA LEU A 161 5.07 1.81 -8.88
C LEU A 161 4.21 1.04 -9.86
N TYR A 162 3.90 1.66 -10.98
CA TYR A 162 2.95 1.15 -11.97
C TYR A 162 3.49 1.37 -13.37
N ASP A 163 3.36 0.34 -14.20
CA ASP A 163 3.83 0.35 -15.58
C ASP A 163 2.91 -0.55 -16.43
N GLU A 164 2.36 -0.03 -17.51
CA GLU A 164 1.39 -0.76 -18.34
C GLU A 164 1.92 -2.09 -18.88
N LYS A 165 3.25 -2.20 -19.07
CA LYS A 165 3.89 -3.40 -19.62
C LYS A 165 4.37 -4.36 -18.53
N LEU A 166 4.77 -3.85 -17.37
CA LEU A 166 5.33 -4.65 -16.28
C LEU A 166 4.28 -5.05 -15.25
N GLY A 167 3.18 -4.28 -15.14
CA GLY A 167 2.21 -4.37 -14.07
C GLY A 167 2.47 -3.37 -12.96
N GLY A 168 1.78 -3.51 -11.83
CA GLY A 168 1.90 -2.66 -10.66
C GLY A 168 2.39 -3.41 -9.44
N VAL A 169 3.07 -2.67 -8.57
CA VAL A 169 3.49 -3.10 -7.24
C VAL A 169 3.12 -2.01 -6.24
N ARG A 170 2.41 -2.36 -5.19
CA ARG A 170 2.20 -1.56 -3.99
C ARG A 170 2.38 -2.45 -2.77
N LEU A 171 3.06 -1.94 -1.76
CA LEU A 171 3.14 -2.52 -0.43
C LEU A 171 2.63 -1.50 0.54
N GLU A 172 1.63 -1.85 1.34
CA GLU A 172 0.98 -0.91 2.24
C GLU A 172 0.74 -1.48 3.60
N ASN A 173 1.12 -0.71 4.60
CA ASN A 173 0.85 -1.01 6.00
C ASN A 173 0.30 0.20 6.73
N ASP A 174 -0.59 -0.08 7.69
CA ASP A 174 -0.92 0.83 8.77
C ASP A 174 0.22 0.86 9.79
N VAL A 175 0.69 2.05 10.11
CA VAL A 175 1.83 2.27 11.00
C VAL A 175 1.42 3.18 12.16
N LEU A 176 1.47 2.67 13.39
CA LEU A 176 1.29 3.44 14.61
C LEU A 176 2.58 4.21 14.93
N ILE A 177 2.48 5.51 15.08
CA ILE A 177 3.57 6.33 15.59
C ILE A 177 3.60 6.23 17.12
N THR A 178 4.74 5.83 17.67
CA THR A 178 4.95 5.73 19.12
C THR A 178 5.86 6.84 19.64
N ALA A 179 6.01 6.94 20.97
CA ALA A 179 6.92 7.92 21.57
C ALA A 179 8.38 7.70 21.15
N ASP A 180 8.77 6.44 20.94
CA ASP A 180 10.15 6.02 20.71
C ASP A 180 10.44 5.53 19.28
N GLY A 181 9.42 5.51 18.41
CA GLY A 181 9.56 5.03 17.03
C GLY A 181 8.24 4.79 16.33
N ASN A 182 8.04 3.59 15.81
CA ASN A 182 6.80 3.15 15.18
C ASN A 182 6.54 1.65 15.42
N GLU A 183 5.28 1.26 15.19
CA GLU A 183 4.83 -0.12 15.17
C GLU A 183 4.02 -0.36 13.90
N VAL A 184 4.37 -1.38 13.13
CA VAL A 184 3.62 -1.81 11.94
C VAL A 184 2.46 -2.68 12.40
N ILE A 185 1.22 -2.25 12.17
CA ILE A 185 0.00 -2.91 12.62
C ILE A 185 -0.43 -4.00 11.63
N THR A 186 -0.42 -3.69 10.34
CA THR A 186 -0.74 -4.64 9.26
C THR A 186 0.54 -5.28 8.70
N HIS A 187 0.41 -6.40 7.96
CA HIS A 187 1.58 -7.18 7.54
C HIS A 187 1.60 -7.38 6.03
N SER A 188 1.75 -6.25 5.31
CA SER A 188 1.98 -6.27 3.87
C SER A 188 3.24 -7.06 3.50
N ARG A 189 3.16 -7.77 2.40
CA ARG A 189 4.28 -8.58 1.90
C ARG A 189 4.16 -8.89 0.41
N ILE A 190 5.25 -9.33 -0.17
CA ILE A 190 5.27 -9.92 -1.51
C ILE A 190 4.92 -11.42 -1.38
N ILE A 191 3.82 -11.83 -1.99
CA ILE A 191 3.43 -13.25 -2.10
C ILE A 191 3.98 -13.77 -3.41
N ARG A 192 4.75 -14.86 -3.37
CA ARG A 192 5.26 -15.54 -4.56
C ARG A 192 4.52 -16.86 -4.78
N LEU A 193 3.98 -17.08 -6.01
CA LEU A 193 3.17 -18.23 -6.42
C LEU A 193 3.79 -18.93 -7.63
#